data_365742531e81718c6f20afb6f99cc2fe
#
_entry.id   365742531e81718c6f20afb6f99cc2fe
#
_cell.length_a   1.000
_cell.length_b   1.000
_cell.length_c   1.000
_cell.angle_alpha   90.00
_cell.angle_beta   90.00
_cell.angle_gamma   90.00
#
_symmetry.space_group_name_H-M   'P 1'
#
loop_
_entity.id
_entity.type
_entity.pdbx_description
1 polymer ?
#
loop_
_entity_poly.entity_id
_entity_poly.type
_entity_poly.pdbx_seq_one_letter_code
_entity_poly.pdbx_strand_id
1 'polypeptide(L)'
;VKNRVPYPDLLEVQLKSFRDFFQMDTTAENRKNEGLYKVFQENFPITDTRNNFVLEFIDYYIDPPRYSIEECLERGLTYSVPLKAKLKLYCTDDEHEDFGVVVQDVYFGTIPYMTERGTFVINGAERVIVSQLHRSPGVFFGQSMHTNGTKLYSARIIPFKGSWIEFATDINNVMYAYIDRKKKLPVTTLLRAIGFEADQQILEIFDLADEVKVTKAALKKAVGRKLAARVLSTWVEDFVDEDTGEVVSIERNNVIVDRETVLQEEHIDQIIESGAKTILLHKENLSGIDFSIIYNTLQKDPCNSEKEAVVYIYRQLRASEPPDEATARDVIEKLFFSDKRYDLGDVGRYRINKKLDLDIDPAIRTLTREDIIAIIKYLIQLINSKTEVDDIDHLSNRRVRTVGEQLSNQFSVGFVRMARTIRERMNVRDNEVFTPVDLINAKTLSSVINSFFGTSQLSQFMDQINPLAEITHKRRLSALGPGGLSRDRAGFEVRDVHYTHYGRLCPIESPEGPNIGLISSLCVYAKISDMGFIETPYR
;
A
#
# COMPACT_ATOMS: atom_id res chain seq x y z
N VAL A 1 -11.87 34.95 30.35
CA VAL A 1 -10.53 34.93 29.67
C VAL A 1 -9.76 33.63 29.90
N LYS A 2 -10.30 32.63 30.65
CA LYS A 2 -9.57 31.43 31.04
C LYS A 2 -9.41 30.33 29.94
N ASN A 3 -10.02 30.50 28.75
CA ASN A 3 -10.02 29.44 27.70
C ASN A 3 -9.57 29.96 26.32
N ARG A 4 -8.51 30.74 26.28
CA ARG A 4 -7.89 31.10 24.98
C ARG A 4 -6.94 30.01 24.56
N VAL A 5 -7.07 29.55 23.32
CA VAL A 5 -6.06 28.68 22.68
C VAL A 5 -4.74 29.47 22.62
N PRO A 6 -3.62 28.91 23.05
CA PRO A 6 -2.33 29.60 22.99
C PRO A 6 -1.98 29.93 21.53
N TYR A 7 -1.25 31.04 21.33
CA TYR A 7 -0.79 31.43 20.00
C TYR A 7 0.16 30.36 19.46
N PRO A 8 -0.08 29.80 18.25
CA PRO A 8 0.73 28.72 17.73
C PRO A 8 2.08 29.22 17.20
N ASP A 9 3.08 28.35 17.20
CA ASP A 9 4.30 28.54 16.43
C ASP A 9 4.01 28.35 14.95
N LEU A 10 4.18 29.39 14.15
CA LEU A 10 3.85 29.36 12.71
C LEU A 10 4.78 28.47 11.90
N LEU A 11 5.97 28.17 12.39
CA LEU A 11 6.96 27.30 11.74
C LEU A 11 6.92 25.84 12.24
N GLU A 12 6.04 25.51 13.17
CA GLU A 12 5.98 24.20 13.80
C GLU A 12 5.83 23.06 12.77
N VAL A 13 5.11 23.28 11.69
CA VAL A 13 4.91 22.31 10.61
C VAL A 13 6.24 21.81 10.06
N GLN A 14 7.17 22.71 9.79
CA GLN A 14 8.51 22.39 9.29
C GLN A 14 9.42 21.85 10.39
N LEU A 15 9.53 22.57 11.48
CA LEU A 15 10.46 22.25 12.56
C LEU A 15 10.12 20.96 13.28
N LYS A 16 8.86 20.75 13.63
CA LYS A 16 8.41 19.53 14.31
C LYS A 16 8.61 18.30 13.42
N SER A 17 8.21 18.38 12.16
CA SER A 17 8.36 17.28 11.22
C SER A 17 9.82 16.83 11.07
N PHE A 18 10.73 17.76 10.98
CA PHE A 18 12.16 17.47 10.85
C PHE A 18 12.76 16.90 12.14
N ARG A 19 12.39 17.45 13.31
CA ARG A 19 12.80 16.91 14.61
C ARG A 19 12.32 15.47 14.82
N ASP A 20 11.08 15.18 14.49
CA ASP A 20 10.51 13.83 14.59
C ASP A 20 11.17 12.85 13.62
N PHE A 21 11.62 13.33 12.47
CA PHE A 21 12.36 12.52 11.52
C PHE A 21 13.72 12.07 12.06
N PHE A 22 14.55 12.98 12.56
CA PHE A 22 15.88 12.63 13.07
C PHE A 22 15.88 12.08 14.49
N GLN A 23 15.01 12.54 15.35
CA GLN A 23 14.93 12.15 16.77
C GLN A 23 16.30 12.26 17.49
N MET A 24 17.06 13.33 17.21
CA MET A 24 18.39 13.51 17.79
C MET A 24 18.39 13.82 19.28
N ASP A 25 17.30 14.39 19.82
CA ASP A 25 17.15 14.76 21.22
C ASP A 25 16.82 13.56 22.11
N THR A 26 16.53 12.39 21.55
CA THR A 26 16.22 11.16 22.27
C THR A 26 17.37 10.16 22.22
N THR A 27 17.56 9.42 23.31
CA THR A 27 18.51 8.30 23.35
C THR A 27 18.03 7.14 22.48
N ALA A 28 18.94 6.29 22.02
CA ALA A 28 18.63 5.14 21.18
C ALA A 28 17.53 4.23 21.76
N GLU A 29 17.49 4.07 23.07
CA GLU A 29 16.51 3.23 23.76
C GLU A 29 15.10 3.83 23.77
N ASN A 30 15.00 5.16 23.72
CA ASN A 30 13.72 5.88 23.81
C ASN A 30 13.21 6.37 22.44
N ARG A 31 13.92 6.09 21.36
CA ARG A 31 13.49 6.48 20.02
C ARG A 31 12.23 5.73 19.61
N LYS A 32 11.27 6.48 19.08
CA LYS A 32 10.08 5.89 18.48
C LYS A 32 10.43 5.27 17.13
N ASN A 33 9.71 4.24 16.74
CA ASN A 33 9.86 3.59 15.43
C ASN A 33 9.26 4.45 14.31
N GLU A 34 9.81 5.63 14.12
CA GLU A 34 9.38 6.65 13.15
C GLU A 34 10.60 7.29 12.48
N GLY A 35 10.41 7.85 11.28
CA GLY A 35 11.42 8.61 10.58
C GLY A 35 12.67 7.81 10.23
N LEU A 36 13.84 8.37 10.47
CA LEU A 36 15.12 7.76 10.11
C LEU A 36 15.39 6.45 10.88
N TYR A 37 15.03 6.40 12.14
CA TYR A 37 15.16 5.18 12.95
C TYR A 37 14.38 4.02 12.36
N LYS A 38 13.15 4.26 11.92
CA LYS A 38 12.32 3.27 11.23
C LYS A 38 12.95 2.80 9.92
N VAL A 39 13.52 3.71 9.13
CA VAL A 39 14.22 3.37 7.88
C VAL A 39 15.39 2.43 8.13
N PHE A 40 16.20 2.70 9.16
CA PHE A 40 17.25 1.78 9.58
C PHE A 40 16.72 0.42 10.02
N GLN A 41 15.70 0.38 10.84
CA GLN A 41 15.11 -0.86 11.34
C GLN A 41 14.51 -1.74 10.24
N GLU A 42 13.93 -1.15 9.20
CA GLU A 42 13.35 -1.88 8.08
C GLU A 42 14.40 -2.50 7.15
N ASN A 43 15.57 -1.86 7.02
CA ASN A 43 16.63 -2.31 6.11
C ASN A 43 17.68 -3.18 6.78
N PHE A 44 17.84 -3.10 8.10
CA PHE A 44 18.76 -3.92 8.87
C PHE A 44 17.99 -4.92 9.75
N PRO A 45 18.56 -6.10 10.04
CA PRO A 45 19.86 -6.62 9.65
C PRO A 45 19.94 -7.03 8.16
N ILE A 46 21.13 -6.92 7.59
CA ILE A 46 21.42 -7.35 6.22
C ILE A 46 22.24 -8.63 6.28
N THR A 47 21.77 -9.66 5.58
CA THR A 47 22.44 -10.96 5.49
C THR A 47 22.87 -11.26 4.05
N ASP A 48 23.89 -12.08 3.88
CA ASP A 48 24.24 -12.62 2.57
C ASP A 48 23.25 -13.70 2.11
N THR A 49 23.40 -14.21 0.88
CA THR A 49 22.53 -15.26 0.33
C THR A 49 22.63 -16.58 1.07
N ARG A 50 23.76 -16.85 1.75
CA ARG A 50 24.00 -18.06 2.54
C ARG A 50 23.66 -17.90 4.02
N ASN A 51 23.24 -16.70 4.45
CA ASN A 51 22.97 -16.32 5.85
C ASN A 51 24.17 -16.52 6.81
N ASN A 52 25.40 -16.44 6.29
CA ASN A 52 26.61 -16.62 7.08
C ASN A 52 27.05 -15.33 7.75
N PHE A 53 27.02 -14.21 7.03
CA PHE A 53 27.40 -12.89 7.55
C PHE A 53 26.15 -12.05 7.83
N VAL A 54 26.15 -11.39 8.98
CA VAL A 54 25.06 -10.52 9.41
C VAL A 54 25.60 -9.16 9.78
N LEU A 55 25.04 -8.11 9.16
CA LEU A 55 25.31 -6.72 9.46
C LEU A 55 24.12 -6.14 10.20
N GLU A 56 24.29 -5.84 11.49
CA GLU A 56 23.26 -5.26 12.34
C GLU A 56 23.45 -3.78 12.57
N PHE A 57 22.32 -3.07 12.66
CA PHE A 57 22.27 -1.67 13.07
C PHE A 57 22.09 -1.58 14.59
N ILE A 58 22.91 -0.71 15.24
CA ILE A 58 22.82 -0.45 16.68
C ILE A 58 22.21 0.91 16.93
N ASP A 59 22.84 1.98 16.43
CA ASP A 59 22.40 3.36 16.61
C ASP A 59 22.93 4.26 15.49
N TYR A 60 22.40 5.46 15.37
CA TYR A 60 22.89 6.49 14.49
C TYR A 60 23.04 7.82 15.22
N TYR A 61 23.92 8.67 14.72
CA TYR A 61 24.16 10.01 15.22
C TYR A 61 24.67 10.93 14.11
N ILE A 62 24.64 12.21 14.36
CA ILE A 62 25.20 13.22 13.46
C ILE A 62 26.35 13.92 14.13
N ASP A 63 27.39 14.26 13.34
CA ASP A 63 28.47 15.14 13.77
C ASP A 63 28.08 16.60 13.53
N PRO A 64 28.76 17.56 14.21
CA PRO A 64 28.55 18.98 13.95
C PRO A 64 28.80 19.35 12.48
N PRO A 65 28.07 20.35 11.94
CA PRO A 65 28.27 20.78 10.56
C PRO A 65 29.66 21.37 10.39
N ARG A 66 30.27 21.14 9.24
CA ARG A 66 31.61 21.62 8.91
C ARG A 66 31.66 23.14 8.72
N TYR A 67 30.59 23.71 8.19
CA TYR A 67 30.48 25.15 7.90
C TYR A 67 29.24 25.71 8.58
N SER A 68 29.31 27.00 8.97
CA SER A 68 28.13 27.70 9.49
C SER A 68 27.15 28.05 8.37
N ILE A 69 25.92 28.44 8.74
CA ILE A 69 24.90 28.85 7.78
C ILE A 69 25.35 30.05 6.96
N GLU A 70 25.98 31.04 7.61
CA GLU A 70 26.50 32.25 6.96
C GLU A 70 27.60 31.90 5.95
N GLU A 71 28.53 31.03 6.31
CA GLU A 71 29.59 30.57 5.41
C GLU A 71 29.02 29.83 4.20
N CYS A 72 28.02 29.00 4.39
CA CYS A 72 27.37 28.30 3.29
C CYS A 72 26.66 29.24 2.32
N LEU A 73 26.02 30.28 2.83
CA LEU A 73 25.35 31.30 2.01
C LEU A 73 26.36 32.15 1.21
N GLU A 74 27.46 32.55 1.84
CA GLU A 74 28.51 33.35 1.19
C GLU A 74 29.31 32.57 0.15
N ARG A 75 29.66 31.32 0.45
CA ARG A 75 30.56 30.50 -0.38
C ARG A 75 29.83 29.58 -1.36
N GLY A 76 28.49 29.61 -1.40
CA GLY A 76 27.69 28.74 -2.28
C GLY A 76 27.74 27.26 -1.90
N LEU A 77 27.83 26.95 -0.60
CA LEU A 77 27.92 25.60 -0.07
C LEU A 77 26.54 25.12 0.45
N THR A 78 26.46 23.83 0.69
CA THR A 78 25.27 23.22 1.32
C THR A 78 25.49 23.09 2.83
N TYR A 79 24.55 23.62 3.62
CA TYR A 79 24.54 23.41 5.07
C TYR A 79 24.09 21.99 5.38
N SER A 80 25.03 21.16 5.79
CA SER A 80 24.83 19.72 5.95
C SER A 80 25.63 19.16 7.10
N VAL A 81 25.21 18.03 7.60
CA VAL A 81 25.84 17.32 8.71
C VAL A 81 26.22 15.90 8.29
N PRO A 82 27.38 15.38 8.75
CA PRO A 82 27.73 14.00 8.53
C PRO A 82 26.81 13.07 9.32
N LEU A 83 26.19 12.11 8.65
CA LEU A 83 25.42 11.03 9.27
C LEU A 83 26.34 9.82 9.47
N LYS A 84 26.41 9.34 10.69
CA LYS A 84 27.14 8.13 11.05
C LYS A 84 26.23 7.14 11.77
N ALA A 85 26.48 5.88 11.55
CA ALA A 85 25.77 4.80 12.23
C ALA A 85 26.74 3.80 12.84
N LYS A 86 26.42 3.31 14.01
CA LYS A 86 27.13 2.21 14.66
C LYS A 86 26.59 0.89 14.15
N LEU A 87 27.43 0.12 13.49
CA LEU A 87 27.08 -1.16 12.89
C LEU A 87 27.89 -2.29 13.52
N LYS A 88 27.29 -3.46 13.60
CA LYS A 88 27.88 -4.70 14.09
C LYS A 88 27.89 -5.73 12.98
N LEU A 89 29.06 -6.24 12.66
CA LEU A 89 29.24 -7.31 11.70
C LEU A 89 29.73 -8.56 12.40
N TYR A 90 29.06 -9.68 12.18
CA TYR A 90 29.47 -10.99 12.70
C TYR A 90 29.14 -12.11 11.71
N CYS A 91 29.78 -13.26 11.92
CA CYS A 91 29.53 -14.47 11.13
C CYS A 91 28.84 -15.52 12.00
N THR A 92 27.80 -16.17 11.45
CA THR A 92 27.04 -17.23 12.11
C THR A 92 27.51 -18.63 11.72
N ASP A 93 28.48 -18.74 10.79
CA ASP A 93 29.00 -20.00 10.27
C ASP A 93 30.19 -20.47 11.12
N ASP A 94 30.18 -21.72 11.53
CA ASP A 94 31.26 -22.36 12.28
C ASP A 94 32.54 -22.55 11.45
N GLU A 95 32.46 -22.53 10.12
CA GLU A 95 33.62 -22.58 9.24
C GLU A 95 34.49 -21.31 9.28
N HIS A 96 33.96 -20.21 9.78
CA HIS A 96 34.62 -18.92 9.89
C HIS A 96 34.85 -18.49 11.35
N GLU A 97 35.25 -19.43 12.20
CA GLU A 97 35.49 -19.18 13.65
C GLU A 97 36.49 -18.03 13.92
N ASP A 98 37.41 -17.77 13.00
CA ASP A 98 38.41 -16.70 13.10
C ASP A 98 37.81 -15.31 12.80
N PHE A 99 36.56 -15.22 12.30
CA PHE A 99 35.90 -13.97 12.02
C PHE A 99 35.26 -13.42 13.31
N GLY A 100 35.98 -12.51 13.97
CA GLY A 100 35.51 -11.85 15.19
C GLY A 100 34.34 -10.90 14.94
N VAL A 101 33.61 -10.59 16.02
CA VAL A 101 32.58 -9.55 15.99
C VAL A 101 33.23 -8.19 15.85
N VAL A 102 32.85 -7.43 14.82
CA VAL A 102 33.35 -6.09 14.54
C VAL A 102 32.23 -5.06 14.76
N VAL A 103 32.47 -4.11 15.65
CA VAL A 103 31.56 -2.99 15.90
C VAL A 103 32.29 -1.70 15.49
N GLN A 104 31.74 -0.99 14.53
CA GLN A 104 32.33 0.26 14.01
C GLN A 104 31.29 1.34 13.79
N ASP A 105 31.74 2.59 13.88
CA ASP A 105 30.99 3.74 13.42
C ASP A 105 31.29 3.96 11.93
N VAL A 106 30.27 3.98 11.12
CA VAL A 106 30.37 4.07 9.66
C VAL A 106 29.75 5.35 9.16
N TYR A 107 30.43 6.03 8.26
CA TYR A 107 29.94 7.22 7.58
C TYR A 107 28.93 6.84 6.49
N PHE A 108 27.71 7.38 6.59
CA PHE A 108 26.61 7.14 5.64
C PHE A 108 26.40 8.26 4.61
N GLY A 109 27.08 9.34 4.75
CA GLY A 109 26.97 10.48 3.86
C GLY A 109 26.74 11.79 4.62
N THR A 110 26.82 12.88 3.89
CA THR A 110 26.55 14.22 4.39
C THR A 110 25.16 14.64 3.96
N ILE A 111 24.32 15.01 4.90
CA ILE A 111 22.89 15.21 4.70
C ILE A 111 22.53 16.66 4.99
N PRO A 112 21.82 17.35 4.08
CA PRO A 112 21.31 18.68 4.36
C PRO A 112 20.52 18.74 5.66
N TYR A 113 20.79 19.73 6.47
CA TYR A 113 20.18 19.91 7.78
C TYR A 113 19.32 21.16 7.82
N MET A 114 18.14 21.07 8.44
CA MET A 114 17.22 22.19 8.56
C MET A 114 17.77 23.27 9.49
N THR A 115 17.71 24.52 9.05
CA THR A 115 18.05 25.67 9.88
C THR A 115 16.95 25.94 10.92
N GLU A 116 17.22 26.78 11.91
CA GLU A 116 16.22 27.20 12.90
C GLU A 116 15.01 27.90 12.29
N ARG A 117 15.15 28.41 11.08
CA ARG A 117 14.07 29.06 10.31
C ARG A 117 13.17 28.07 9.54
N GLY A 118 13.45 26.77 9.60
CA GLY A 118 12.71 25.77 8.83
C GLY A 118 13.07 25.68 7.35
N THR A 119 14.26 26.16 6.97
CA THR A 119 14.79 26.14 5.60
C THR A 119 15.99 25.24 5.46
N PHE A 120 16.33 24.91 4.21
CA PHE A 120 17.57 24.21 3.87
C PHE A 120 18.45 25.12 3.01
N VAL A 121 19.74 25.13 3.25
CA VAL A 121 20.72 25.85 2.43
C VAL A 121 21.37 24.85 1.48
N ILE A 122 21.01 24.94 0.21
CA ILE A 122 21.50 24.05 -0.85
C ILE A 122 22.25 24.88 -1.88
N ASN A 123 23.56 24.62 -2.03
CA ASN A 123 24.43 25.36 -2.96
C ASN A 123 24.36 26.89 -2.78
N GLY A 124 24.26 27.35 -1.54
CA GLY A 124 24.18 28.77 -1.20
C GLY A 124 22.80 29.41 -1.33
N ALA A 125 21.78 28.68 -1.71
CA ALA A 125 20.41 29.16 -1.82
C ALA A 125 19.53 28.56 -0.71
N GLU A 126 18.75 29.39 -0.02
CA GLU A 126 17.75 28.87 0.92
C GLU A 126 16.57 28.27 0.16
N ARG A 127 16.20 27.06 0.53
CA ARG A 127 15.08 26.32 -0.05
C ARG A 127 14.10 25.88 1.03
N VAL A 128 12.85 25.80 0.65
CA VAL A 128 11.76 25.29 1.48
C VAL A 128 11.21 24.03 0.84
N ILE A 129 11.06 22.99 1.62
CA ILE A 129 10.35 21.78 1.20
C ILE A 129 8.86 21.98 1.50
N VAL A 130 8.09 22.19 0.46
CA VAL A 130 6.64 22.41 0.58
C VAL A 130 5.94 21.11 0.93
N SER A 131 5.04 21.15 1.89
CA SER A 131 4.21 20.00 2.26
C SER A 131 3.26 19.64 1.12
N GLN A 132 3.04 18.35 0.90
CA GLN A 132 2.17 17.84 -0.15
C GLN A 132 0.84 17.38 0.43
N LEU A 133 -0.25 17.84 -0.18
CA LEU A 133 -1.60 17.36 0.11
C LEU A 133 -1.97 16.29 -0.92
N HIS A 134 -2.17 15.06 -0.46
CA HIS A 134 -2.46 13.93 -1.33
C HIS A 134 -3.60 13.10 -0.76
N ARG A 135 -4.16 12.20 -1.56
CA ARG A 135 -5.17 11.26 -1.09
C ARG A 135 -4.55 10.30 -0.08
N SER A 136 -5.19 10.14 1.09
CA SER A 136 -4.71 9.24 2.14
C SER A 136 -4.67 7.79 1.67
N PRO A 137 -3.69 6.97 2.11
CA PRO A 137 -3.80 5.52 1.98
C PRO A 137 -5.07 4.99 2.64
N GLY A 138 -5.63 3.95 2.08
CA GLY A 138 -6.87 3.32 2.57
C GLY A 138 -7.76 2.86 1.44
N VAL A 139 -9.04 2.64 1.73
CA VAL A 139 -10.05 2.25 0.75
C VAL A 139 -11.01 3.41 0.48
N PHE A 140 -11.33 3.61 -0.79
CA PHE A 140 -12.28 4.63 -1.25
C PHE A 140 -13.35 3.99 -2.11
N PHE A 141 -14.61 4.27 -1.77
CA PHE A 141 -15.77 3.83 -2.53
C PHE A 141 -16.28 4.99 -3.36
N GLY A 142 -16.41 4.77 -4.65
CA GLY A 142 -16.84 5.78 -5.60
C GLY A 142 -18.03 5.33 -6.43
N GLN A 143 -18.64 6.29 -7.08
CA GLN A 143 -19.76 6.10 -8.00
C GLN A 143 -19.46 6.77 -9.32
N SER A 144 -19.80 6.11 -10.42
CA SER A 144 -19.75 6.70 -11.75
C SER A 144 -21.06 6.43 -12.50
N MET A 145 -21.34 7.26 -13.50
CA MET A 145 -22.49 7.09 -14.37
C MET A 145 -22.04 6.57 -15.73
N HIS A 146 -22.61 5.46 -16.15
CA HIS A 146 -22.42 4.98 -17.52
C HIS A 146 -23.25 5.83 -18.50
N THR A 147 -22.87 5.86 -19.75
CA THR A 147 -23.54 6.63 -20.83
C THR A 147 -25.03 6.30 -20.98
N ASN A 148 -25.46 5.11 -20.62
CA ASN A 148 -26.87 4.69 -20.62
C ASN A 148 -27.65 5.07 -19.34
N GLY A 149 -27.03 5.80 -18.40
CA GLY A 149 -27.65 6.24 -17.14
C GLY A 149 -27.55 5.25 -15.98
N THR A 150 -26.91 4.10 -16.15
CA THR A 150 -26.71 3.13 -15.08
C THR A 150 -25.62 3.62 -14.11
N LYS A 151 -25.90 3.54 -12.81
CA LYS A 151 -24.91 3.83 -11.76
C LYS A 151 -23.96 2.65 -11.60
N LEU A 152 -22.68 2.91 -11.72
CA LEU A 152 -21.61 1.95 -11.48
C LEU A 152 -20.85 2.33 -10.22
N TYR A 153 -20.49 1.35 -9.43
CA TYR A 153 -19.78 1.53 -8.17
C TYR A 153 -18.40 0.93 -8.24
N SER A 154 -17.47 1.52 -7.52
CA SER A 154 -16.10 1.05 -7.44
C SER A 154 -15.53 1.20 -6.04
N ALA A 155 -14.58 0.34 -5.69
CA ALA A 155 -13.77 0.43 -4.49
C ALA A 155 -12.30 0.42 -4.90
N ARG A 156 -11.54 1.42 -4.46
CA ARG A 156 -10.13 1.55 -4.77
C ARG A 156 -9.33 1.48 -3.48
N ILE A 157 -8.35 0.57 -3.44
CA ILE A 157 -7.41 0.46 -2.34
C ILE A 157 -6.12 1.15 -2.76
N ILE A 158 -5.74 2.18 -2.02
CA ILE A 158 -4.51 2.94 -2.22
C ILE A 158 -3.58 2.60 -1.07
N PRO A 159 -2.44 1.92 -1.32
CA PRO A 159 -1.43 1.68 -0.30
C PRO A 159 -0.51 2.89 -0.13
N PHE A 160 0.21 2.93 0.97
CA PHE A 160 1.32 3.86 1.14
C PHE A 160 2.46 3.54 0.16
N LYS A 161 2.74 2.25 -0.02
CA LYS A 161 3.72 1.70 -0.96
C LYS A 161 3.20 0.38 -1.53
N GLY A 162 3.17 0.25 -2.83
CA GLY A 162 2.76 -0.98 -3.51
C GLY A 162 1.80 -0.77 -4.66
N SER A 163 1.26 -1.85 -5.17
CA SER A 163 0.33 -1.84 -6.28
C SER A 163 -1.08 -1.46 -5.84
N TRP A 164 -1.77 -0.69 -6.68
CA TRP A 164 -3.17 -0.37 -6.48
C TRP A 164 -4.06 -1.50 -6.92
N ILE A 165 -5.16 -1.70 -6.22
CA ILE A 165 -6.22 -2.61 -6.63
C ILE A 165 -7.55 -1.87 -6.61
N GLU A 166 -8.36 -2.09 -7.63
CA GLU A 166 -9.68 -1.49 -7.77
C GLU A 166 -10.70 -2.59 -8.08
N PHE A 167 -11.78 -2.60 -7.34
CA PHE A 167 -12.94 -3.43 -7.62
C PHE A 167 -14.01 -2.56 -8.25
N ALA A 168 -14.53 -2.95 -9.39
CA ALA A 168 -15.53 -2.18 -10.11
C ALA A 168 -16.66 -3.06 -10.64
N THR A 169 -17.86 -2.51 -10.66
CA THR A 169 -19.04 -3.17 -11.26
C THR A 169 -19.16 -2.80 -12.74
N ASP A 170 -19.70 -3.71 -13.52
CA ASP A 170 -19.97 -3.51 -14.94
C ASP A 170 -21.47 -3.36 -15.19
N ILE A 171 -21.85 -2.87 -16.37
CA ILE A 171 -23.25 -2.77 -16.82
C ILE A 171 -23.98 -4.11 -16.83
N ASN A 172 -23.24 -5.19 -17.02
CA ASN A 172 -23.76 -6.57 -17.00
C ASN A 172 -23.95 -7.14 -15.59
N ASN A 173 -23.83 -6.30 -14.56
CA ASN A 173 -23.89 -6.71 -13.16
C ASN A 173 -22.84 -7.77 -12.80
N VAL A 174 -21.61 -7.54 -13.24
CA VAL A 174 -20.43 -8.38 -12.94
C VAL A 174 -19.38 -7.52 -12.25
N MET A 175 -18.75 -8.05 -11.20
CA MET A 175 -17.69 -7.37 -10.48
C MET A 175 -16.32 -7.81 -11.00
N TYR A 176 -15.50 -6.84 -11.35
CA TYR A 176 -14.13 -7.05 -11.83
C TYR A 176 -13.12 -6.43 -10.89
N ALA A 177 -11.94 -7.03 -10.83
CA ALA A 177 -10.77 -6.47 -10.17
C ALA A 177 -9.77 -5.96 -11.21
N TYR A 178 -9.18 -4.80 -10.93
CA TYR A 178 -8.13 -4.19 -11.74
C TYR A 178 -6.88 -4.03 -10.89
N ILE A 179 -5.77 -4.63 -11.30
CA ILE A 179 -4.48 -4.49 -10.64
C ILE A 179 -3.65 -3.50 -11.44
N ASP A 180 -3.22 -2.39 -10.81
CA ASP A 180 -2.46 -1.31 -11.44
C ASP A 180 -3.10 -0.76 -12.74
N ARG A 181 -4.43 -0.72 -12.80
CA ARG A 181 -5.22 -0.29 -13.97
C ARG A 181 -4.95 -1.10 -15.25
N LYS A 182 -4.42 -2.30 -15.11
CA LYS A 182 -4.21 -3.23 -16.21
C LYS A 182 -5.50 -3.98 -16.56
N LYS A 183 -5.37 -5.06 -17.30
CA LYS A 183 -6.51 -5.88 -17.72
C LYS A 183 -7.39 -6.30 -16.53
N LYS A 184 -8.68 -6.26 -16.76
CA LYS A 184 -9.68 -6.68 -15.79
C LYS A 184 -9.71 -8.20 -15.62
N LEU A 185 -9.96 -8.64 -14.42
CA LEU A 185 -10.22 -10.03 -14.10
C LEU A 185 -11.46 -10.15 -13.19
N PRO A 186 -12.24 -11.22 -13.27
CA PRO A 186 -13.37 -11.42 -12.37
C PRO A 186 -12.91 -11.45 -10.91
N VAL A 187 -13.67 -10.83 -10.01
CA VAL A 187 -13.31 -10.80 -8.58
C VAL A 187 -13.25 -12.19 -7.97
N THR A 188 -14.04 -13.11 -8.46
CA THR A 188 -14.03 -14.51 -8.02
C THR A 188 -12.75 -15.25 -8.38
N THR A 189 -12.15 -14.93 -9.52
CA THR A 189 -10.81 -15.43 -9.90
C THR A 189 -9.75 -14.97 -8.88
N LEU A 190 -9.79 -13.72 -8.47
CA LEU A 190 -8.91 -13.21 -7.41
C LEU A 190 -9.14 -13.93 -6.07
N LEU A 191 -10.38 -14.15 -5.69
CA LEU A 191 -10.73 -14.88 -4.46
C LEU A 191 -10.20 -16.32 -4.49
N ARG A 192 -10.29 -17.01 -5.61
CA ARG A 192 -9.70 -18.35 -5.78
C ARG A 192 -8.19 -18.33 -5.62
N ALA A 193 -7.51 -17.36 -6.21
CA ALA A 193 -6.07 -17.22 -6.14
C ALA A 193 -5.55 -16.94 -4.72
N ILE A 194 -6.33 -16.29 -3.88
CA ILE A 194 -5.95 -15.98 -2.49
C ILE A 194 -6.29 -17.09 -1.49
N GLY A 195 -6.91 -18.19 -1.94
CA GLY A 195 -7.14 -19.38 -1.13
C GLY A 195 -8.56 -19.89 -1.03
N PHE A 196 -9.55 -19.26 -1.67
CA PHE A 196 -10.93 -19.74 -1.76
C PHE A 196 -11.13 -20.53 -3.05
N GLU A 197 -10.69 -21.77 -3.04
CA GLU A 197 -10.51 -22.59 -4.24
C GLU A 197 -11.83 -22.93 -4.94
N ALA A 198 -12.82 -23.40 -4.19
CA ALA A 198 -14.07 -23.90 -4.73
C ALA A 198 -15.19 -22.86 -4.72
N ASP A 199 -16.15 -23.00 -5.61
CA ASP A 199 -17.38 -22.18 -5.63
C ASP A 199 -18.10 -22.21 -4.27
N GLN A 200 -18.08 -23.35 -3.60
CA GLN A 200 -18.64 -23.51 -2.26
C GLN A 200 -18.02 -22.55 -1.25
N GLN A 201 -16.71 -22.45 -1.22
CA GLN A 201 -16.01 -21.56 -0.29
C GLN A 201 -16.34 -20.10 -0.54
N ILE A 202 -16.43 -19.68 -1.81
CA ILE A 202 -16.82 -18.33 -2.20
C ILE A 202 -18.25 -18.02 -1.77
N LEU A 203 -19.17 -18.95 -1.96
CA LEU A 203 -20.57 -18.78 -1.57
C LEU A 203 -20.76 -18.77 -0.05
N GLU A 204 -20.00 -19.57 0.69
CA GLU A 204 -19.99 -19.57 2.15
C GLU A 204 -19.53 -18.24 2.75
N ILE A 205 -18.52 -17.59 2.17
CA ILE A 205 -18.05 -16.28 2.60
C ILE A 205 -19.18 -15.24 2.64
N PHE A 206 -20.04 -15.28 1.62
CA PHE A 206 -21.17 -14.35 1.46
C PHE A 206 -22.47 -14.90 2.03
N ASP A 207 -22.46 -16.10 2.58
CA ASP A 207 -23.64 -16.79 3.13
C ASP A 207 -24.81 -16.86 2.12
N LEU A 208 -24.52 -17.28 0.88
CA LEU A 208 -25.44 -17.21 -0.25
C LEU A 208 -26.10 -18.54 -0.63
N ALA A 209 -25.64 -19.65 -0.10
CA ALA A 209 -26.10 -20.97 -0.50
C ALA A 209 -26.46 -21.85 0.69
N ASP A 210 -27.52 -22.64 0.51
CA ASP A 210 -27.87 -23.72 1.42
C ASP A 210 -27.20 -25.02 0.96
N GLU A 211 -26.53 -25.69 1.90
CA GLU A 211 -25.92 -26.99 1.67
C GLU A 211 -26.95 -28.11 1.85
N VAL A 212 -27.12 -28.89 0.80
CA VAL A 212 -28.04 -30.04 0.81
C VAL A 212 -27.26 -31.32 0.57
N LYS A 213 -27.45 -32.31 1.46
CA LYS A 213 -26.84 -33.63 1.29
C LYS A 213 -27.42 -34.36 0.09
N VAL A 214 -26.55 -35.03 -0.68
CA VAL A 214 -26.96 -35.81 -1.85
C VAL A 214 -27.63 -37.11 -1.39
N THR A 215 -28.94 -37.02 -1.16
CA THR A 215 -29.82 -38.16 -0.92
C THR A 215 -31.05 -38.04 -1.83
N LYS A 216 -31.59 -39.18 -2.24
CA LYS A 216 -32.75 -39.19 -3.17
C LYS A 216 -33.97 -38.41 -2.63
N ALA A 217 -34.21 -38.50 -1.32
CA ALA A 217 -35.30 -37.80 -0.66
C ALA A 217 -35.05 -36.27 -0.56
N ALA A 218 -33.81 -35.84 -0.24
CA ALA A 218 -33.46 -34.43 -0.15
C ALA A 218 -33.46 -33.76 -1.54
N LEU A 219 -32.97 -34.44 -2.57
CA LEU A 219 -32.99 -33.94 -3.94
C LEU A 219 -34.40 -33.79 -4.52
N LYS A 220 -35.30 -34.69 -4.22
CA LYS A 220 -36.73 -34.55 -4.61
C LYS A 220 -37.41 -33.35 -3.98
N LYS A 221 -37.05 -33.00 -2.74
CA LYS A 221 -37.58 -31.78 -2.07
C LYS A 221 -36.97 -30.50 -2.67
N ALA A 222 -35.76 -30.59 -3.26
CA ALA A 222 -35.04 -29.47 -3.83
C ALA A 222 -35.38 -29.19 -5.30
N VAL A 223 -36.23 -30.02 -5.93
CA VAL A 223 -36.65 -29.82 -7.33
C VAL A 223 -37.35 -28.46 -7.49
N GLY A 224 -36.94 -27.71 -8.51
CA GLY A 224 -37.43 -26.36 -8.79
C GLY A 224 -36.51 -25.23 -8.22
N ARG A 225 -35.52 -25.54 -7.38
CA ARG A 225 -34.54 -24.59 -6.91
C ARG A 225 -33.36 -24.53 -7.87
N LYS A 226 -32.70 -23.33 -7.97
CA LYS A 226 -31.50 -23.15 -8.78
C LYS A 226 -30.27 -23.62 -8.04
N LEU A 227 -29.34 -24.23 -8.76
CA LEU A 227 -28.00 -24.55 -8.26
C LEU A 227 -27.14 -23.28 -8.13
N ALA A 228 -26.54 -23.09 -6.98
CA ALA A 228 -25.60 -21.98 -6.71
C ALA A 228 -24.18 -22.30 -7.17
N ALA A 229 -23.79 -23.58 -7.19
CA ALA A 229 -22.46 -24.02 -7.62
C ALA A 229 -22.57 -25.20 -8.59
N ARG A 230 -21.54 -25.40 -9.39
CA ARG A 230 -21.43 -26.54 -10.29
C ARG A 230 -21.36 -27.85 -9.51
N VAL A 231 -22.01 -28.90 -10.02
CA VAL A 231 -21.79 -30.25 -9.54
C VAL A 231 -20.68 -30.88 -10.37
N LEU A 232 -19.60 -31.26 -9.70
CA LEU A 232 -18.40 -31.80 -10.33
C LEU A 232 -18.23 -33.27 -9.98
N SER A 233 -17.81 -34.06 -10.95
CA SER A 233 -17.25 -35.38 -10.74
C SER A 233 -15.73 -35.28 -10.77
N THR A 234 -15.08 -35.60 -9.67
CA THR A 234 -13.63 -35.51 -9.52
C THR A 234 -13.01 -36.89 -9.48
N TRP A 235 -12.00 -37.14 -10.32
CA TRP A 235 -11.20 -38.37 -10.27
C TRP A 235 -9.73 -38.06 -10.48
N VAL A 236 -8.89 -38.96 -9.99
CA VAL A 236 -7.44 -38.89 -10.17
C VAL A 236 -7.05 -39.81 -11.33
N GLU A 237 -6.35 -39.26 -12.29
CA GLU A 237 -5.83 -39.99 -13.43
C GLU A 237 -4.29 -40.03 -13.32
N ASP A 238 -3.74 -41.24 -13.25
CA ASP A 238 -2.30 -41.42 -13.13
C ASP A 238 -1.67 -41.60 -14.53
N PHE A 239 -0.72 -40.72 -14.84
CA PHE A 239 0.06 -40.76 -16.05
C PHE A 239 1.50 -41.14 -15.70
N VAL A 240 2.11 -42.00 -16.53
CA VAL A 240 3.54 -42.29 -16.47
C VAL A 240 4.22 -41.35 -17.45
N ASP A 241 5.13 -40.52 -16.92
CA ASP A 241 5.97 -39.67 -17.75
C ASP A 241 6.94 -40.55 -18.53
N GLU A 242 6.86 -40.53 -19.86
CA GLU A 242 7.67 -41.33 -20.75
C GLU A 242 9.16 -40.99 -20.69
N ASP A 243 9.51 -39.77 -20.28
CA ASP A 243 10.90 -39.30 -20.21
C ASP A 243 11.57 -39.58 -18.85
N THR A 244 10.84 -39.52 -17.76
CA THR A 244 11.37 -39.68 -16.40
C THR A 244 10.96 -40.99 -15.74
N GLY A 245 9.90 -41.65 -16.22
CA GLY A 245 9.34 -42.89 -15.64
C GLY A 245 8.60 -42.65 -14.31
N GLU A 246 8.39 -41.43 -13.91
CA GLU A 246 7.63 -41.07 -12.70
C GLU A 246 6.12 -41.11 -12.98
N VAL A 247 5.35 -41.55 -11.97
CA VAL A 247 3.89 -41.52 -12.01
C VAL A 247 3.42 -40.17 -11.56
N VAL A 248 2.80 -39.40 -12.46
CA VAL A 248 2.19 -38.10 -12.17
C VAL A 248 0.69 -38.29 -12.05
N SER A 249 0.13 -38.00 -10.87
CA SER A 249 -1.31 -38.05 -10.60
C SER A 249 -1.93 -36.70 -10.91
N ILE A 250 -2.86 -36.66 -11.86
CA ILE A 250 -3.59 -35.44 -12.25
C ILE A 250 -5.04 -35.57 -11.78
N GLU A 251 -5.49 -34.60 -10.99
CA GLU A 251 -6.89 -34.49 -10.61
C GLU A 251 -7.70 -33.86 -11.74
N ARG A 252 -8.73 -34.58 -12.19
CA ARG A 252 -9.63 -34.12 -13.25
C ARG A 252 -11.02 -33.90 -12.71
N ASN A 253 -11.63 -32.77 -13.13
CA ASN A 253 -12.98 -32.37 -12.78
C ASN A 253 -13.86 -32.35 -14.03
N ASN A 254 -14.99 -33.03 -13.98
CA ASN A 254 -15.99 -32.99 -15.03
C ASN A 254 -17.27 -32.34 -14.51
N VAL A 255 -17.79 -31.35 -15.23
CA VAL A 255 -19.03 -30.65 -14.85
C VAL A 255 -20.22 -31.54 -15.23
N ILE A 256 -20.96 -32.00 -14.25
CA ILE A 256 -22.17 -32.83 -14.46
C ILE A 256 -23.39 -31.94 -14.67
N VAL A 257 -23.58 -30.97 -13.77
CA VAL A 257 -24.66 -29.96 -13.88
C VAL A 257 -24.05 -28.59 -13.63
N ASP A 258 -24.32 -27.63 -14.51
CA ASP A 258 -23.78 -26.28 -14.40
C ASP A 258 -24.53 -25.46 -13.34
N ARG A 259 -23.89 -24.39 -12.87
CA ARG A 259 -24.51 -23.42 -11.96
C ARG A 259 -25.68 -22.69 -12.65
N GLU A 260 -26.58 -22.11 -11.87
CA GLU A 260 -27.80 -21.42 -12.35
C GLU A 260 -28.78 -22.31 -13.10
N THR A 261 -28.60 -23.62 -13.06
CA THR A 261 -29.53 -24.58 -13.62
C THR A 261 -30.65 -24.90 -12.61
N VAL A 262 -31.90 -24.81 -13.04
CA VAL A 262 -33.04 -25.24 -12.20
C VAL A 262 -33.01 -26.76 -12.06
N LEU A 263 -33.02 -27.24 -10.82
CA LEU A 263 -32.97 -28.66 -10.53
C LEU A 263 -34.25 -29.34 -11.00
N GLN A 264 -34.11 -30.37 -11.83
CA GLN A 264 -35.22 -31.22 -12.34
C GLN A 264 -35.02 -32.66 -11.92
N GLU A 265 -36.05 -33.48 -12.07
CA GLU A 265 -35.97 -34.91 -11.70
C GLU A 265 -34.90 -35.67 -12.49
N GLU A 266 -34.65 -35.29 -13.73
CA GLU A 266 -33.60 -35.88 -14.59
C GLU A 266 -32.20 -35.68 -14.03
N HIS A 267 -31.97 -34.58 -13.34
CA HIS A 267 -30.64 -34.26 -12.76
C HIS A 267 -30.35 -35.04 -11.48
N ILE A 268 -31.37 -35.59 -10.80
CA ILE A 268 -31.20 -36.29 -9.52
C ILE A 268 -30.30 -37.53 -9.70
N ASP A 269 -30.58 -38.35 -10.70
CA ASP A 269 -29.80 -39.56 -10.96
C ASP A 269 -28.37 -39.24 -11.39
N GLN A 270 -28.18 -38.20 -12.20
CA GLN A 270 -26.85 -37.72 -12.61
C GLN A 270 -26.02 -37.23 -11.43
N ILE A 271 -26.63 -36.50 -10.49
CA ILE A 271 -25.96 -36.00 -9.29
C ILE A 271 -25.56 -37.15 -8.35
N ILE A 272 -26.42 -38.13 -8.17
CA ILE A 272 -26.13 -39.31 -7.34
C ILE A 272 -24.99 -40.13 -7.93
N GLU A 273 -24.98 -40.33 -9.24
CA GLU A 273 -23.91 -41.05 -9.95
C GLU A 273 -22.58 -40.33 -9.95
N SER A 274 -22.58 -38.99 -9.83
CA SER A 274 -21.35 -38.16 -9.79
C SER A 274 -20.46 -38.39 -8.55
N GLY A 275 -21.02 -39.00 -7.49
CA GLY A 275 -20.31 -39.19 -6.22
C GLY A 275 -20.22 -37.95 -5.34
N ALA A 276 -20.84 -36.86 -5.70
CA ALA A 276 -20.90 -35.66 -4.88
C ALA A 276 -21.61 -35.94 -3.55
N LYS A 277 -21.07 -35.45 -2.43
CA LYS A 277 -21.68 -35.65 -1.10
C LYS A 277 -22.74 -34.61 -0.78
N THR A 278 -22.55 -33.40 -1.27
CA THR A 278 -23.40 -32.24 -1.02
C THR A 278 -23.55 -31.39 -2.28
N ILE A 279 -24.65 -30.68 -2.39
CA ILE A 279 -24.91 -29.67 -3.42
C ILE A 279 -25.27 -28.34 -2.76
N LEU A 280 -25.02 -27.26 -3.46
CA LEU A 280 -25.33 -25.90 -3.01
C LEU A 280 -26.46 -25.32 -3.82
N LEU A 281 -27.49 -24.84 -3.13
CA LEU A 281 -28.68 -24.21 -3.72
C LEU A 281 -28.75 -22.75 -3.29
N HIS A 282 -29.30 -21.89 -4.14
CA HIS A 282 -29.54 -20.49 -3.78
C HIS A 282 -30.42 -20.38 -2.54
N LYS A 283 -30.09 -19.53 -1.58
CA LYS A 283 -30.97 -19.21 -0.45
C LYS A 283 -32.21 -18.46 -0.92
N GLU A 284 -33.34 -18.82 -0.40
CA GLU A 284 -34.63 -18.22 -0.76
C GLU A 284 -34.90 -16.88 -0.08
N ASN A 285 -34.35 -16.66 1.12
CA ASN A 285 -34.59 -15.47 1.94
C ASN A 285 -33.25 -14.80 2.30
N LEU A 286 -32.72 -14.02 1.39
CA LEU A 286 -31.62 -13.09 1.69
C LEU A 286 -32.22 -11.81 2.26
N SER A 287 -31.70 -11.35 3.38
CA SER A 287 -32.12 -10.19 4.20
C SER A 287 -32.19 -8.85 3.45
N GLY A 288 -32.93 -8.78 2.34
CA GLY A 288 -33.14 -7.57 1.55
C GLY A 288 -31.91 -7.06 0.79
N ILE A 289 -30.84 -7.84 0.70
CA ILE A 289 -29.63 -7.52 -0.06
C ILE A 289 -29.57 -8.42 -1.30
N ASP A 290 -29.42 -7.79 -2.48
CA ASP A 290 -29.26 -8.51 -3.73
C ASP A 290 -27.78 -8.87 -3.97
N PHE A 291 -27.46 -10.16 -3.92
CA PHE A 291 -26.13 -10.71 -4.19
C PHE A 291 -25.99 -11.29 -5.62
N SER A 292 -26.90 -10.99 -6.52
CA SER A 292 -26.87 -11.51 -7.90
C SER A 292 -25.55 -11.21 -8.63
N ILE A 293 -24.86 -10.14 -8.25
CA ILE A 293 -23.56 -9.79 -8.82
C ILE A 293 -22.49 -10.87 -8.58
N ILE A 294 -22.53 -11.54 -7.44
CA ILE A 294 -21.60 -12.65 -7.14
C ILE A 294 -21.89 -13.86 -8.03
N TYR A 295 -23.15 -14.21 -8.21
CA TYR A 295 -23.55 -15.31 -9.10
C TYR A 295 -23.18 -15.01 -10.54
N ASN A 296 -23.44 -13.80 -11.02
CA ASN A 296 -23.10 -13.37 -12.37
C ASN A 296 -21.58 -13.39 -12.59
N THR A 297 -20.80 -13.00 -11.59
CA THR A 297 -19.34 -13.02 -11.65
C THR A 297 -18.82 -14.46 -11.69
N LEU A 298 -19.41 -15.37 -10.92
CA LEU A 298 -19.07 -16.80 -10.97
C LEU A 298 -19.32 -17.42 -12.33
N GLN A 299 -20.39 -17.03 -13.03
CA GLN A 299 -20.65 -17.48 -14.41
C GLN A 299 -19.62 -16.99 -15.41
N LYS A 300 -19.06 -15.79 -15.19
CA LYS A 300 -18.02 -15.19 -16.03
C LYS A 300 -16.61 -15.65 -15.67
N ASP A 301 -16.44 -16.33 -14.55
CA ASP A 301 -15.14 -16.82 -14.09
C ASP A 301 -14.67 -17.98 -14.95
N PRO A 302 -13.53 -17.85 -15.66
CA PRO A 302 -13.00 -18.93 -16.49
C PRO A 302 -12.31 -20.03 -15.70
N CYS A 303 -12.04 -19.82 -14.40
CA CYS A 303 -11.26 -20.70 -13.55
C CYS A 303 -12.16 -21.54 -12.61
N ASN A 304 -11.77 -22.77 -12.35
CA ASN A 304 -12.47 -23.70 -11.45
C ASN A 304 -11.64 -24.11 -10.23
N SER A 305 -10.35 -23.82 -10.22
CA SER A 305 -9.42 -24.16 -9.13
C SER A 305 -8.46 -23.02 -8.82
N GLU A 306 -7.83 -23.11 -7.67
CA GLU A 306 -6.79 -22.16 -7.26
C GLU A 306 -5.63 -22.10 -8.26
N LYS A 307 -5.19 -23.27 -8.76
CA LYS A 307 -4.11 -23.37 -9.74
C LYS A 307 -4.41 -22.64 -11.04
N GLU A 308 -5.59 -22.86 -11.59
CA GLU A 308 -6.04 -22.17 -12.81
C GLU A 308 -6.15 -20.66 -12.59
N ALA A 309 -6.66 -20.23 -11.44
CA ALA A 309 -6.78 -18.82 -11.08
C ALA A 309 -5.42 -18.14 -10.96
N VAL A 310 -4.46 -18.77 -10.30
CA VAL A 310 -3.09 -18.27 -10.15
C VAL A 310 -2.41 -18.11 -11.51
N VAL A 311 -2.50 -19.12 -12.37
CA VAL A 311 -1.95 -19.06 -13.73
C VAL A 311 -2.64 -17.99 -14.59
N TYR A 312 -3.95 -17.88 -14.50
CA TYR A 312 -4.72 -16.86 -15.22
C TYR A 312 -4.29 -15.45 -14.84
N ILE A 313 -4.16 -15.15 -13.55
CA ILE A 313 -3.71 -13.84 -13.06
C ILE A 313 -2.27 -13.55 -13.51
N TYR A 314 -1.39 -14.54 -13.44
CA TYR A 314 -0.02 -14.39 -13.91
C TYR A 314 0.04 -14.01 -15.40
N ARG A 315 -0.74 -14.67 -16.25
CA ARG A 315 -0.85 -14.33 -17.69
C ARG A 315 -1.35 -12.92 -17.91
N GLN A 316 -2.34 -12.47 -17.14
CA GLN A 316 -2.87 -11.11 -17.23
C GLN A 316 -1.84 -10.06 -16.83
N LEU A 317 -1.01 -10.34 -15.83
CA LEU A 317 -0.01 -9.40 -15.34
C LEU A 317 1.28 -9.39 -16.17
N ARG A 318 1.74 -10.55 -16.62
CA ARG A 318 3.04 -10.72 -17.28
C ARG A 318 2.96 -10.94 -18.79
N ALA A 319 1.78 -11.19 -19.32
CA ALA A 319 1.54 -11.55 -20.74
C ALA A 319 2.37 -12.76 -21.23
N SER A 320 2.78 -13.64 -20.34
CA SER A 320 3.55 -14.86 -20.61
C SER A 320 3.07 -16.02 -19.75
N GLU A 321 3.40 -17.24 -20.16
CA GLU A 321 3.14 -18.43 -19.34
C GLU A 321 4.09 -18.46 -18.13
N PRO A 322 3.61 -18.85 -16.93
CA PRO A 322 4.49 -19.04 -15.79
C PRO A 322 5.39 -20.25 -16.00
N PRO A 323 6.65 -20.20 -15.54
CA PRO A 323 7.54 -21.37 -15.58
C PRO A 323 7.00 -22.55 -14.76
N ASP A 324 6.41 -22.24 -13.61
CA ASP A 324 5.74 -23.20 -12.73
C ASP A 324 4.62 -22.51 -11.91
N GLU A 325 3.82 -23.30 -11.21
CA GLU A 325 2.76 -22.79 -10.34
C GLU A 325 3.34 -22.03 -9.14
N ALA A 326 4.45 -22.47 -8.58
CA ALA A 326 5.07 -21.85 -7.41
C ALA A 326 5.53 -20.42 -7.71
N THR A 327 6.10 -20.17 -8.90
CA THR A 327 6.51 -18.84 -9.35
C THR A 327 5.30 -17.92 -9.53
N ALA A 328 4.22 -18.40 -10.11
CA ALA A 328 2.99 -17.63 -10.29
C ALA A 328 2.36 -17.25 -8.95
N ARG A 329 2.29 -18.18 -8.03
CA ARG A 329 1.78 -17.96 -6.66
C ARG A 329 2.63 -16.97 -5.89
N ASP A 330 3.96 -17.05 -5.99
CA ASP A 330 4.90 -16.12 -5.38
C ASP A 330 4.74 -14.69 -5.90
N VAL A 331 4.51 -14.51 -7.20
CA VAL A 331 4.23 -13.19 -7.81
C VAL A 331 2.97 -12.56 -7.24
N ILE A 332 1.89 -13.34 -7.10
CA ILE A 332 0.62 -12.84 -6.55
C ILE A 332 0.76 -12.50 -5.07
N GLU A 333 1.41 -13.35 -4.29
CA GLU A 333 1.66 -13.11 -2.87
C GLU A 333 2.49 -11.85 -2.64
N LYS A 334 3.51 -11.61 -3.44
CA LYS A 334 4.35 -10.42 -3.35
C LYS A 334 3.63 -9.13 -3.71
N LEU A 335 2.53 -9.18 -4.48
CA LEU A 335 1.79 -7.97 -4.86
C LEU A 335 1.10 -7.30 -3.67
N PHE A 336 0.44 -8.09 -2.80
CA PHE A 336 -0.45 -7.54 -1.77
C PHE A 336 -0.20 -8.08 -0.36
N PHE A 337 0.48 -9.20 -0.21
CA PHE A 337 0.60 -9.94 1.04
C PHE A 337 2.03 -9.99 1.61
N SER A 338 2.99 -9.38 0.93
CA SER A 338 4.39 -9.33 1.36
C SER A 338 4.76 -7.96 1.91
N ASP A 339 5.25 -7.91 3.15
CA ASP A 339 5.72 -6.70 3.82
C ASP A 339 6.83 -5.96 3.07
N LYS A 340 7.59 -6.68 2.24
CA LYS A 340 8.71 -6.11 1.49
C LYS A 340 8.27 -5.21 0.33
N ARG A 341 7.12 -5.51 -0.26
CA ARG A 341 6.63 -4.82 -1.48
C ARG A 341 5.32 -4.09 -1.32
N TYR A 342 4.58 -4.38 -0.29
CA TYR A 342 3.29 -3.77 -0.03
C TYR A 342 3.21 -3.26 1.41
N ASP A 343 2.83 -2.01 1.57
CA ASP A 343 2.67 -1.38 2.87
C ASP A 343 1.48 -0.41 2.81
N LEU A 344 0.47 -0.67 3.61
CA LEU A 344 -0.66 0.25 3.80
C LEU A 344 -0.29 1.46 4.65
N GLY A 345 0.78 1.35 5.44
CA GLY A 345 1.10 2.32 6.49
C GLY A 345 0.14 2.22 7.68
N ASP A 346 0.49 2.90 8.76
CA ASP A 346 -0.36 2.95 9.95
C ASP A 346 -1.71 3.62 9.63
N VAL A 347 -1.67 4.66 8.81
CA VAL A 347 -2.86 5.41 8.39
C VAL A 347 -3.80 4.57 7.54
N GLY A 348 -3.26 3.84 6.56
CA GLY A 348 -4.05 2.97 5.68
C GLY A 348 -4.74 1.86 6.46
N ARG A 349 -4.00 1.18 7.35
CA ARG A 349 -4.58 0.13 8.21
C ARG A 349 -5.66 0.68 9.15
N TYR A 350 -5.40 1.79 9.80
CA TYR A 350 -6.37 2.45 10.67
C TYR A 350 -7.66 2.82 9.92
N ARG A 351 -7.53 3.40 8.74
CA ARG A 351 -8.68 3.83 7.95
C ARG A 351 -9.51 2.68 7.42
N ILE A 352 -8.87 1.61 6.95
CA ILE A 352 -9.56 0.40 6.48
C ILE A 352 -10.32 -0.25 7.64
N ASN A 353 -9.69 -0.43 8.78
CA ASN A 353 -10.33 -0.99 9.97
C ASN A 353 -11.55 -0.17 10.40
N LYS A 354 -11.41 1.15 10.44
CA LYS A 354 -12.50 2.04 10.85
C LYS A 354 -13.65 2.06 9.83
N LYS A 355 -13.34 2.11 8.54
CA LYS A 355 -14.36 2.16 7.47
C LYS A 355 -15.16 0.88 7.36
N LEU A 356 -14.51 -0.26 7.50
CA LEU A 356 -15.10 -1.59 7.30
C LEU A 356 -15.46 -2.30 8.61
N ASP A 357 -15.29 -1.64 9.75
CA ASP A 357 -15.54 -2.21 11.07
C ASP A 357 -14.75 -3.50 11.34
N LEU A 358 -13.48 -3.51 10.92
CA LEU A 358 -12.57 -4.62 11.11
C LEU A 358 -11.73 -4.45 12.38
N ASP A 359 -11.40 -5.55 13.02
CA ASP A 359 -10.55 -5.60 14.21
C ASP A 359 -9.22 -6.33 13.92
N ILE A 360 -8.56 -5.90 12.85
CA ILE A 360 -7.26 -6.44 12.46
C ILE A 360 -6.17 -5.73 13.24
N ASP A 361 -5.15 -6.48 13.68
CA ASP A 361 -4.00 -5.94 14.40
C ASP A 361 -3.37 -4.77 13.63
N PRO A 362 -3.22 -3.58 14.24
CA PRO A 362 -2.57 -2.44 13.61
C PRO A 362 -1.12 -2.70 13.15
N ALA A 363 -0.45 -3.71 13.69
CA ALA A 363 0.88 -4.11 13.24
C ALA A 363 0.89 -4.77 11.85
N ILE A 364 -0.25 -5.29 11.39
CA ILE A 364 -0.39 -5.88 10.06
C ILE A 364 -0.59 -4.77 9.04
N ARG A 365 0.41 -4.51 8.21
CA ARG A 365 0.42 -3.44 7.20
C ARG A 365 0.20 -3.92 5.78
N THR A 366 0.01 -5.21 5.58
CA THR A 366 -0.35 -5.80 4.30
C THR A 366 -1.85 -6.01 4.21
N LEU A 367 -2.36 -6.20 2.99
CA LEU A 367 -3.73 -6.65 2.82
C LEU A 367 -3.90 -8.06 3.39
N THR A 368 -5.07 -8.33 3.94
CA THR A 368 -5.47 -9.65 4.40
C THR A 368 -6.67 -10.14 3.60
N ARG A 369 -6.95 -11.44 3.66
CA ARG A 369 -8.17 -12.00 3.04
C ARG A 369 -9.44 -11.35 3.58
N GLU A 370 -9.46 -11.06 4.88
CA GLU A 370 -10.57 -10.38 5.55
C GLU A 370 -10.81 -8.98 5.01
N ASP A 371 -9.76 -8.23 4.70
CA ASP A 371 -9.85 -6.91 4.08
C ASP A 371 -10.57 -6.98 2.73
N ILE A 372 -10.16 -7.89 1.87
CA ILE A 372 -10.71 -8.05 0.52
C ILE A 372 -12.19 -8.47 0.60
N ILE A 373 -12.52 -9.41 1.45
CA ILE A 373 -13.90 -9.88 1.67
C ILE A 373 -14.76 -8.74 2.20
N ALA A 374 -14.29 -7.98 3.18
CA ALA A 374 -15.02 -6.87 3.76
C ALA A 374 -15.26 -5.75 2.73
N ILE A 375 -14.30 -5.47 1.87
CA ILE A 375 -14.42 -4.47 0.80
C ILE A 375 -15.47 -4.90 -0.22
N ILE A 376 -15.46 -6.16 -0.63
CA ILE A 376 -16.46 -6.71 -1.56
C ILE A 376 -17.85 -6.67 -0.94
N LYS A 377 -18.01 -7.05 0.31
CA LYS A 377 -19.28 -6.96 1.04
C LYS A 377 -19.80 -5.53 1.13
N TYR A 378 -18.93 -4.57 1.45
CA TYR A 378 -19.30 -3.17 1.51
C TYR A 378 -19.73 -2.63 0.13
N LEU A 379 -19.03 -3.02 -0.93
CA LEU A 379 -19.38 -2.65 -2.29
C LEU A 379 -20.76 -3.21 -2.71
N ILE A 380 -21.08 -4.42 -2.31
CA ILE A 380 -22.41 -5.02 -2.52
C ILE A 380 -23.49 -4.24 -1.74
N GLN A 381 -23.23 -3.87 -0.50
CA GLN A 381 -24.14 -3.03 0.29
C GLN A 381 -24.34 -1.66 -0.37
N LEU A 382 -23.29 -1.10 -0.94
CA LEU A 382 -23.35 0.17 -1.68
C LEU A 382 -24.21 0.07 -2.94
N ILE A 383 -24.11 -1.02 -3.69
CA ILE A 383 -24.97 -1.31 -4.84
C ILE A 383 -26.44 -1.39 -4.43
N ASN A 384 -26.73 -1.94 -3.26
CA ASN A 384 -28.08 -2.05 -2.69
C ASN A 384 -28.54 -0.79 -1.94
N SER A 385 -27.82 0.32 -2.06
CA SER A 385 -28.14 1.60 -1.42
C SER A 385 -28.25 1.54 0.11
N LYS A 386 -27.51 0.65 0.75
CA LYS A 386 -27.45 0.53 2.22
C LYS A 386 -26.36 1.40 2.85
N THR A 387 -25.42 1.87 2.06
CA THR A 387 -24.28 2.70 2.46
C THR A 387 -24.09 3.83 1.47
N GLU A 388 -23.21 4.77 1.81
CA GLU A 388 -22.91 5.94 0.99
C GLU A 388 -21.50 5.87 0.42
N VAL A 389 -21.29 6.54 -0.72
CA VAL A 389 -19.96 6.70 -1.33
C VAL A 389 -19.11 7.70 -0.55
N ASP A 390 -17.80 7.56 -0.66
CA ASP A 390 -16.86 8.47 -0.03
C ASP A 390 -16.72 9.78 -0.83
N ASP A 391 -16.63 10.89 -0.12
CA ASP A 391 -16.26 12.17 -0.69
C ASP A 391 -14.72 12.29 -0.68
N ILE A 392 -14.12 12.17 -1.84
CA ILE A 392 -12.66 12.19 -2.00
C ILE A 392 -12.02 13.55 -1.71
N ASP A 393 -12.79 14.63 -1.75
CA ASP A 393 -12.31 15.99 -1.50
C ASP A 393 -12.42 16.40 -0.02
N HIS A 394 -13.09 15.59 0.78
CA HIS A 394 -13.16 15.79 2.23
C HIS A 394 -11.76 15.68 2.85
N LEU A 395 -11.39 16.60 3.73
CA LEU A 395 -10.06 16.61 4.34
C LEU A 395 -9.75 15.41 5.25
N SER A 396 -10.73 14.63 5.64
CA SER A 396 -10.51 13.33 6.27
C SER A 396 -9.99 12.27 5.30
N ASN A 397 -10.15 12.47 4.00
CA ASN A 397 -9.68 11.62 2.91
C ASN A 397 -8.43 12.17 2.22
N ARG A 398 -8.02 13.38 2.57
CA ARG A 398 -6.80 14.02 2.08
C ARG A 398 -5.82 14.19 3.23
N ARG A 399 -4.60 13.81 2.99
CA ARG A 399 -3.53 13.77 3.99
C ARG A 399 -2.39 14.68 3.58
N VAL A 400 -1.69 15.23 4.56
CA VAL A 400 -0.52 16.06 4.33
C VAL A 400 0.74 15.24 4.54
N ARG A 401 1.61 15.27 3.55
CA ARG A 401 2.95 14.69 3.58
C ARG A 401 3.96 15.81 3.85
N THR A 402 4.45 15.88 5.09
CA THR A 402 5.40 16.90 5.52
C THR A 402 6.83 16.57 5.10
N VAL A 403 7.75 17.49 5.37
CA VAL A 403 9.18 17.33 5.00
C VAL A 403 9.80 16.06 5.58
N GLY A 404 9.51 15.73 6.81
CA GLY A 404 10.05 14.52 7.46
C GLY A 404 9.63 13.24 6.76
N GLU A 405 8.36 13.13 6.36
CA GLU A 405 7.86 11.98 5.62
C GLU A 405 8.44 11.91 4.19
N GLN A 406 8.58 13.04 3.51
CA GLN A 406 9.23 13.09 2.20
C GLN A 406 10.69 12.66 2.26
N LEU A 407 11.43 13.11 3.27
CA LEU A 407 12.79 12.67 3.53
C LEU A 407 12.85 11.18 3.86
N SER A 408 11.94 10.69 4.68
CA SER A 408 11.84 9.27 5.02
C SER A 408 11.70 8.39 3.77
N ASN A 409 10.89 8.80 2.82
CA ASN A 409 10.72 8.10 1.55
C ASN A 409 12.01 8.09 0.70
N GLN A 410 12.73 9.22 0.65
CA GLN A 410 13.99 9.30 -0.08
C GLN A 410 15.09 8.48 0.59
N PHE A 411 15.18 8.51 1.90
CA PHE A 411 16.10 7.65 2.65
C PHE A 411 15.79 6.17 2.44
N SER A 412 14.52 5.77 2.43
CA SER A 412 14.13 4.39 2.13
C SER A 412 14.62 3.93 0.76
N VAL A 413 14.48 4.76 -0.26
CA VAL A 413 14.98 4.46 -1.62
C VAL A 413 16.51 4.29 -1.59
N GLY A 414 17.22 5.22 -0.95
CA GLY A 414 18.68 5.17 -0.81
C GLY A 414 19.16 3.94 -0.06
N PHE A 415 18.51 3.59 1.06
CA PHE A 415 18.87 2.42 1.86
C PHE A 415 18.58 1.09 1.17
N VAL A 416 17.50 0.99 0.41
CA VAL A 416 17.20 -0.21 -0.38
C VAL A 416 18.31 -0.47 -1.42
N ARG A 417 18.75 0.57 -2.12
CA ARG A 417 19.87 0.48 -3.07
C ARG A 417 21.18 0.12 -2.38
N MET A 418 21.42 0.74 -1.24
CA MET A 418 22.61 0.46 -0.42
C MET A 418 22.62 -0.98 0.10
N ALA A 419 21.49 -1.48 0.62
CA ALA A 419 21.35 -2.84 1.09
C ALA A 419 21.64 -3.87 -0.01
N ARG A 420 21.19 -3.61 -1.22
CA ARG A 420 21.52 -4.43 -2.39
C ARG A 420 23.02 -4.48 -2.65
N THR A 421 23.67 -3.34 -2.66
CA THR A 421 25.13 -3.25 -2.85
C THR A 421 25.89 -3.96 -1.73
N ILE A 422 25.44 -3.84 -0.49
CA ILE A 422 26.01 -4.53 0.67
C ILE A 422 25.92 -6.05 0.48
N ARG A 423 24.76 -6.58 0.10
CA ARG A 423 24.61 -8.02 -0.16
C ARG A 423 25.52 -8.52 -1.28
N GLU A 424 25.61 -7.79 -2.37
CA GLU A 424 26.51 -8.10 -3.47
C GLU A 424 27.98 -8.16 -3.01
N ARG A 425 28.40 -7.19 -2.21
CA ARG A 425 29.77 -7.16 -1.64
C ARG A 425 30.02 -8.29 -0.64
N MET A 426 29.05 -8.61 0.21
CA MET A 426 29.16 -9.73 1.15
C MET A 426 29.28 -11.07 0.43
N ASN A 427 28.54 -11.26 -0.66
CA ASN A 427 28.59 -12.49 -1.45
C ASN A 427 29.92 -12.70 -2.16
N VAL A 428 30.54 -11.63 -2.64
CA VAL A 428 31.82 -11.68 -3.36
C VAL A 428 33.00 -11.94 -2.42
N ARG A 429 32.92 -11.46 -1.16
CA ARG A 429 34.03 -11.48 -0.19
C ARG A 429 33.97 -12.63 0.81
N ASP A 430 33.45 -13.77 0.42
CA ASP A 430 33.20 -14.94 1.29
C ASP A 430 34.45 -15.44 2.05
N ASN A 431 35.65 -15.23 1.49
CA ASN A 431 36.93 -15.73 2.05
C ASN A 431 37.88 -14.62 2.55
N GLU A 432 37.45 -13.38 2.54
CA GLU A 432 38.29 -12.25 2.96
C GLU A 432 37.81 -11.66 4.29
N VAL A 433 38.74 -11.17 5.09
CA VAL A 433 38.40 -10.37 6.27
C VAL A 433 37.98 -8.99 5.81
N PHE A 434 36.72 -8.62 6.09
CA PHE A 434 36.17 -7.30 5.76
C PHE A 434 35.52 -6.66 6.98
N THR A 435 35.39 -5.35 6.93
CA THR A 435 34.83 -4.53 8.00
C THR A 435 33.52 -3.88 7.51
N PRO A 436 32.64 -3.41 8.42
CA PRO A 436 31.44 -2.67 8.02
C PRO A 436 31.71 -1.48 7.11
N VAL A 437 32.86 -0.78 7.29
CA VAL A 437 33.25 0.36 6.45
C VAL A 437 33.45 -0.04 4.98
N ASP A 438 33.97 -1.24 4.73
CA ASP A 438 34.21 -1.73 3.37
C ASP A 438 32.92 -2.07 2.62
N LEU A 439 31.83 -2.32 3.33
CA LEU A 439 30.52 -2.69 2.78
C LEU A 439 29.66 -1.49 2.39
N ILE A 440 29.83 -0.36 3.08
CA ILE A 440 28.97 0.82 2.93
C ILE A 440 29.50 1.75 1.84
N ASN A 441 28.65 2.10 0.89
CA ASN A 441 28.91 3.13 -0.11
C ASN A 441 28.04 4.36 0.16
N ALA A 442 28.62 5.37 0.79
CA ALA A 442 27.92 6.61 1.14
C ALA A 442 27.40 7.40 -0.08
N LYS A 443 28.02 7.25 -1.24
CA LYS A 443 27.58 7.95 -2.46
C LYS A 443 26.18 7.54 -2.91
N THR A 444 25.78 6.33 -2.67
CA THR A 444 24.44 5.83 -3.04
C THR A 444 23.34 6.62 -2.33
N LEU A 445 23.46 6.81 -1.03
CA LEU A 445 22.50 7.60 -0.25
C LEU A 445 22.60 9.08 -0.59
N SER A 446 23.81 9.63 -0.63
CA SER A 446 24.05 11.06 -0.90
C SER A 446 23.51 11.50 -2.25
N SER A 447 23.63 10.67 -3.29
CA SER A 447 23.10 11.00 -4.62
C SER A 447 21.58 11.10 -4.63
N VAL A 448 20.88 10.20 -3.95
CA VAL A 448 19.41 10.23 -3.84
C VAL A 448 18.94 11.48 -3.10
N ILE A 449 19.57 11.79 -1.98
CA ILE A 449 19.19 12.95 -1.16
C ILE A 449 19.48 14.27 -1.89
N ASN A 450 20.64 14.40 -2.51
CA ASN A 450 20.99 15.59 -3.28
C ASN A 450 20.08 15.79 -4.49
N SER A 451 19.68 14.73 -5.17
CA SER A 451 18.71 14.78 -6.25
C SER A 451 17.34 15.28 -5.76
N PHE A 452 16.90 14.81 -4.61
CA PHE A 452 15.64 15.27 -4.00
C PHE A 452 15.68 16.78 -3.70
N PHE A 453 16.69 17.27 -3.00
CA PHE A 453 16.79 18.69 -2.66
C PHE A 453 17.00 19.60 -3.86
N GLY A 454 17.67 19.12 -4.90
CA GLY A 454 18.00 19.90 -6.09
C GLY A 454 16.93 19.93 -7.16
N THR A 455 16.23 18.82 -7.39
CA THR A 455 15.36 18.63 -8.55
C THR A 455 13.90 18.32 -8.24
N SER A 456 13.53 18.06 -6.99
CA SER A 456 12.14 17.82 -6.63
C SER A 456 11.28 19.06 -6.88
N GLN A 457 10.09 18.87 -7.39
CA GLN A 457 9.09 19.93 -7.57
C GLN A 457 8.67 20.57 -6.25
N LEU A 458 8.76 19.83 -5.13
CA LEU A 458 8.39 20.31 -3.80
C LEU A 458 9.55 21.03 -3.09
N SER A 459 10.78 20.88 -3.57
CA SER A 459 11.92 21.66 -3.13
C SER A 459 11.99 22.95 -3.94
N GLN A 460 11.63 24.07 -3.31
CA GLN A 460 11.49 25.36 -3.98
C GLN A 460 12.43 26.40 -3.37
N PHE A 461 12.88 27.35 -4.17
CA PHE A 461 13.52 28.54 -3.66
C PHE A 461 12.58 29.28 -2.73
N MET A 462 13.09 29.67 -1.56
CA MET A 462 12.29 30.43 -0.60
C MET A 462 11.96 31.81 -1.16
N ASP A 463 10.69 32.16 -1.07
CA ASP A 463 10.22 33.51 -1.36
C ASP A 463 10.62 34.44 -0.21
N GLN A 464 11.54 35.39 -0.47
CA GLN A 464 12.18 36.25 0.50
C GLN A 464 11.92 37.74 0.29
N ILE A 465 10.82 38.12 -0.34
CA ILE A 465 10.48 39.54 -0.54
C ILE A 465 10.34 40.26 0.81
N ASN A 466 9.69 39.62 1.76
CA ASN A 466 9.53 40.08 3.12
C ASN A 466 9.35 38.90 4.10
N PRO A 467 9.46 39.11 5.43
CA PRO A 467 9.29 38.01 6.39
C PRO A 467 7.94 37.30 6.32
N LEU A 468 6.87 37.98 5.96
CA LEU A 468 5.54 37.36 5.82
C LEU A 468 5.49 36.38 4.64
N ALA A 469 6.15 36.72 3.52
CA ALA A 469 6.27 35.83 2.38
C ALA A 469 7.03 34.54 2.72
N GLU A 470 8.08 34.63 3.54
CA GLU A 470 8.81 33.48 4.05
C GLU A 470 7.93 32.57 4.88
N ILE A 471 7.17 33.09 5.84
CA ILE A 471 6.28 32.32 6.69
C ILE A 471 5.17 31.66 5.85
N THR A 472 4.61 32.39 4.92
CA THR A 472 3.58 31.87 4.01
C THR A 472 4.10 30.71 3.18
N HIS A 473 5.30 30.82 2.63
CA HIS A 473 5.93 29.75 1.85
C HIS A 473 6.16 28.48 2.68
N LYS A 474 6.58 28.62 3.92
CA LYS A 474 6.83 27.49 4.84
C LYS A 474 5.53 26.77 5.27
N ARG A 475 4.40 27.46 5.24
CA ARG A 475 3.08 26.94 5.59
C ARG A 475 2.23 26.55 4.38
N ARG A 476 2.80 26.55 3.19
CA ARG A 476 2.11 26.20 1.95
C ARG A 476 1.88 24.71 1.85
N LEU A 477 0.73 24.33 1.28
CA LEU A 477 0.36 22.97 0.94
C LEU A 477 0.15 22.88 -0.57
N SER A 478 0.84 21.95 -1.23
CA SER A 478 0.72 21.73 -2.66
C SER A 478 0.06 20.38 -2.96
N ALA A 479 -0.93 20.37 -3.83
CA ALA A 479 -1.53 19.12 -4.33
C ALA A 479 -0.73 18.52 -5.50
N LEU A 480 0.26 19.24 -6.01
CA LEU A 480 1.13 18.83 -7.11
C LEU A 480 2.31 17.98 -6.60
N GLY A 481 3.08 17.45 -7.52
CA GLY A 481 4.31 16.71 -7.23
C GLY A 481 4.17 15.20 -7.33
N PRO A 482 5.23 14.46 -6.99
CA PRO A 482 5.24 13.00 -7.09
C PRO A 482 4.14 12.37 -6.20
N GLY A 483 3.31 11.50 -6.79
CA GLY A 483 2.18 10.89 -6.10
C GLY A 483 0.97 11.82 -5.88
N GLY A 484 1.03 13.06 -6.39
CA GLY A 484 -0.05 14.02 -6.36
C GLY A 484 -0.76 14.18 -7.70
N LEU A 485 -1.49 15.29 -7.83
CA LEU A 485 -2.23 15.63 -9.03
C LEU A 485 -1.33 16.30 -10.09
N SER A 486 -1.71 16.20 -11.35
CA SER A 486 -1.18 17.05 -12.43
C SER A 486 -2.17 18.18 -12.73
N ARG A 487 -1.66 19.32 -13.17
CA ARG A 487 -2.48 20.49 -13.51
C ARG A 487 -3.57 20.17 -14.51
N ASP A 488 -3.24 19.41 -15.53
CA ASP A 488 -4.14 19.08 -16.65
C ASP A 488 -5.23 18.07 -16.28
N ARG A 489 -4.97 17.24 -15.26
CA ARG A 489 -5.90 16.20 -14.81
C ARG A 489 -6.76 16.63 -13.62
N ALA A 490 -6.44 17.74 -12.99
CA ALA A 490 -7.21 18.27 -11.86
C ALA A 490 -8.49 18.93 -12.38
N GLY A 491 -9.64 18.39 -12.01
CA GLY A 491 -10.96 18.94 -12.32
C GLY A 491 -11.32 20.13 -11.41
N PHE A 492 -12.48 20.69 -11.64
CA PHE A 492 -13.00 21.81 -10.82
C PHE A 492 -13.24 21.43 -9.36
N GLU A 493 -13.71 20.22 -9.11
CA GLU A 493 -14.06 19.75 -7.76
C GLU A 493 -12.87 19.78 -6.79
N VAL A 494 -11.68 19.39 -7.25
CA VAL A 494 -10.46 19.41 -6.45
C VAL A 494 -9.97 20.82 -6.16
N ARG A 495 -10.29 21.77 -7.05
CA ARG A 495 -9.88 23.17 -6.97
C ARG A 495 -10.82 24.02 -6.14
N ASP A 496 -12.04 23.54 -5.89
CA ASP A 496 -13.04 24.23 -5.12
C ASP A 496 -12.73 24.21 -3.62
N VAL A 497 -13.35 25.15 -2.90
CA VAL A 497 -13.32 25.18 -1.44
C VAL A 497 -14.38 24.22 -0.90
N HIS A 498 -13.92 23.21 -0.18
CA HIS A 498 -14.78 22.24 0.49
C HIS A 498 -15.17 22.75 1.89
N TYR A 499 -16.33 22.35 2.39
CA TYR A 499 -16.76 22.75 3.75
C TYR A 499 -15.76 22.37 4.85
N THR A 500 -15.03 21.28 4.69
CA THR A 500 -13.99 20.83 5.64
C THR A 500 -12.75 21.72 5.66
N HIS A 501 -12.60 22.63 4.71
CA HIS A 501 -11.52 23.62 4.73
C HIS A 501 -11.65 24.63 5.86
N TYR A 502 -12.83 24.77 6.45
CA TYR A 502 -13.08 25.73 7.54
C TYR A 502 -12.09 25.53 8.70
N GLY A 503 -11.37 26.59 9.01
CA GLY A 503 -10.33 26.58 10.05
C GLY A 503 -9.04 25.81 9.71
N ARG A 504 -8.97 25.14 8.56
CA ARG A 504 -7.83 24.31 8.15
C ARG A 504 -7.05 24.89 6.99
N LEU A 505 -7.72 25.22 5.92
CA LEU A 505 -7.11 25.81 4.72
C LEU A 505 -7.74 27.19 4.45
N CYS A 506 -6.90 28.16 4.10
CA CYS A 506 -7.39 29.49 3.73
C CYS A 506 -8.20 29.41 2.42
N PRO A 507 -9.45 29.90 2.40
CA PRO A 507 -10.26 29.84 1.19
C PRO A 507 -9.91 30.91 0.15
N ILE A 508 -9.11 31.91 0.52
CA ILE A 508 -8.81 33.08 -0.29
C ILE A 508 -7.39 33.00 -0.88
N GLU A 509 -6.43 32.57 -0.08
CA GLU A 509 -5.03 32.53 -0.50
C GLU A 509 -4.78 31.33 -1.41
N SER A 510 -4.76 31.57 -2.71
CA SER A 510 -4.47 30.61 -3.75
C SER A 510 -3.93 31.34 -4.99
N PRO A 511 -3.05 30.72 -5.79
CA PRO A 511 -2.58 31.33 -7.03
C PRO A 511 -3.73 31.59 -8.02
N GLU A 512 -3.53 32.54 -8.91
CA GLU A 512 -4.33 32.73 -10.11
C GLU A 512 -3.77 31.86 -11.27
N GLY A 513 -4.64 31.39 -12.13
CA GLY A 513 -4.24 30.64 -13.33
C GLY A 513 -4.24 29.13 -13.15
N PRO A 514 -3.30 28.40 -13.78
CA PRO A 514 -3.33 26.92 -13.84
C PRO A 514 -3.27 26.21 -12.49
N ASN A 515 -2.69 26.83 -11.49
CA ASN A 515 -2.51 26.26 -10.15
C ASN A 515 -3.61 26.64 -9.13
N ILE A 516 -4.64 27.33 -9.55
CA ILE A 516 -5.72 27.73 -8.66
C ILE A 516 -6.33 26.54 -7.93
N GLY A 517 -6.51 26.64 -6.63
CA GLY A 517 -7.07 25.59 -5.80
C GLY A 517 -6.15 24.38 -5.53
N LEU A 518 -5.04 24.27 -6.24
CA LEU A 518 -4.06 23.18 -6.05
C LEU A 518 -2.97 23.53 -5.03
N ILE A 519 -2.73 24.83 -4.85
CA ILE A 519 -1.78 25.35 -3.87
C ILE A 519 -2.57 26.16 -2.86
N SER A 520 -2.49 25.76 -1.60
CA SER A 520 -3.26 26.35 -0.50
C SER A 520 -2.34 26.70 0.65
N SER A 521 -2.81 27.54 1.55
CA SER A 521 -2.11 27.91 2.77
C SER A 521 -2.84 27.37 4.00
N LEU A 522 -2.06 26.90 4.97
CA LEU A 522 -2.57 26.42 6.24
C LEU A 522 -3.10 27.58 7.09
N CYS A 523 -4.26 27.43 7.70
CA CYS A 523 -4.80 28.41 8.64
C CYS A 523 -3.92 28.54 9.90
N VAL A 524 -4.01 29.69 10.58
CA VAL A 524 -3.11 30.04 11.70
C VAL A 524 -3.12 29.00 12.82
N TYR A 525 -4.30 28.54 13.25
CA TYR A 525 -4.44 27.56 14.33
C TYR A 525 -4.50 26.10 13.85
N ALA A 526 -4.43 25.87 12.55
CA ALA A 526 -4.43 24.54 12.01
C ALA A 526 -3.09 23.84 12.29
N LYS A 527 -3.15 22.58 12.66
CA LYS A 527 -2.01 21.72 12.92
C LYS A 527 -2.12 20.43 12.11
N ILE A 528 -1.03 19.77 11.90
CA ILE A 528 -1.00 18.46 11.26
C ILE A 528 -0.85 17.40 12.34
N SER A 529 -1.78 16.45 12.38
CA SER A 529 -1.75 15.34 13.33
C SER A 529 -0.58 14.38 13.04
N ASP A 530 -0.30 13.47 13.95
CA ASP A 530 0.74 12.44 13.77
C ASP A 530 0.45 11.53 12.56
N MET A 531 -0.82 11.36 12.21
CA MET A 531 -1.24 10.62 11.02
C MET A 531 -1.25 11.45 9.72
N GLY A 532 -0.97 12.74 9.79
CA GLY A 532 -0.88 13.64 8.65
C GLY A 532 -2.19 14.35 8.28
N PHE A 533 -3.24 14.25 9.08
CA PHE A 533 -4.50 14.97 8.86
C PHE A 533 -4.47 16.37 9.49
N ILE A 534 -5.13 17.31 8.85
CA ILE A 534 -5.20 18.68 9.34
C ILE A 534 -6.26 18.78 10.45
N GLU A 535 -5.84 19.27 11.59
CA GLU A 535 -6.68 19.50 12.76
C GLU A 535 -6.78 20.98 13.06
N THR A 536 -7.91 21.41 13.61
CA THR A 536 -8.12 22.80 14.04
C THR A 536 -8.98 22.81 15.30
N PRO A 537 -8.75 23.76 16.24
CA PRO A 537 -9.59 23.88 17.41
C PRO A 537 -10.95 24.51 17.06
N TYR A 538 -12.01 23.96 17.63
CA TYR A 538 -13.37 24.52 17.62
C TYR A 538 -13.81 24.86 19.05
N ARG A 539 -14.76 25.80 19.13
CA ARG A 539 -15.35 26.22 20.38
C ARG A 539 -16.75 25.66 20.53
#